data_a3585c5eed21499001a848f255d94484
#
_entry.id   a3585c5eed21499001a848f255d94484
#
_cell.length_a   1.000
_cell.length_b   1.000
_cell.length_c   1.000
_cell.angle_alpha   90.00
_cell.angle_beta   90.00
_cell.angle_gamma   90.00
#
_symmetry.space_group_name_H-M   'P 1'
#
loop_
_entity.id
_entity.type
_entity.pdbx_description
1 polymer ?
#
loop_
_entity_poly.entity_id
_entity_poly.type
_entity_poly.pdbx_seq_one_letter_code
_entity_poly.pdbx_strand_id
1 'polypeptide(L)'
;MWFYRATTATSIAPETDWKHSMRLRKLLATGLVATTLVGINVPASHSAQFFTDAQWQGFLTLDTKGNSVKNLAVWWGYGTYNDSISSILSHGENYRVCEHEGYQGACLVTKKRDFNNLRGFREGLEWWDPFDWNDRISSLQRL
;
A
#
# COMPACT_ATOMS: atom_id res chain seq x y z
N MET A 1 45.44 29.43 -3.23
CA MET A 1 44.71 30.68 -3.52
C MET A 1 44.31 30.62 -4.99
N TRP A 2 43.12 30.04 -5.30
CA TRP A 2 42.58 29.87 -6.65
C TRP A 2 41.18 30.49 -6.69
N PHE A 3 41.03 31.55 -7.46
CA PHE A 3 39.75 32.20 -7.70
C PHE A 3 38.98 31.53 -8.81
N TYR A 4 37.80 31.02 -8.52
CA TYR A 4 36.83 30.57 -9.53
C TYR A 4 35.95 31.76 -9.95
N ARG A 5 36.05 32.11 -11.23
CA ARG A 5 35.26 33.17 -11.88
C ARG A 5 33.96 32.57 -12.34
N ALA A 6 32.84 33.05 -11.82
CA ALA A 6 31.50 32.69 -12.29
C ALA A 6 31.20 33.48 -13.58
N THR A 7 30.91 32.78 -14.66
CA THR A 7 30.36 33.33 -15.91
C THR A 7 28.87 33.24 -15.88
N THR A 8 28.19 34.39 -15.84
CA THR A 8 26.72 34.52 -16.01
C THR A 8 26.37 34.40 -17.49
N ALA A 9 25.62 33.35 -17.85
CA ALA A 9 25.04 33.19 -19.17
C ALA A 9 23.66 33.86 -19.17
N THR A 10 23.53 34.94 -19.91
CA THR A 10 22.27 35.66 -20.17
C THR A 10 21.55 34.93 -21.30
N SER A 11 20.44 34.28 -20.98
CA SER A 11 19.54 33.61 -21.93
C SER A 11 18.58 34.69 -22.49
N ILE A 12 18.71 35.03 -23.77
CA ILE A 12 17.80 35.88 -24.53
C ILE A 12 16.71 34.97 -25.09
N ALA A 13 15.48 35.15 -24.63
CA ALA A 13 14.31 34.49 -25.20
C ALA A 13 13.85 35.25 -26.46
N PRO A 14 13.45 34.58 -27.55
CA PRO A 14 12.90 35.24 -28.70
C PRO A 14 11.46 35.67 -28.45
N GLU A 15 11.21 36.95 -28.70
CA GLU A 15 9.91 37.61 -28.71
C GLU A 15 9.14 37.17 -29.96
N THR A 16 8.11 36.33 -29.76
CA THR A 16 7.21 35.93 -30.86
C THR A 16 6.07 36.96 -31.00
N ASP A 17 6.11 37.69 -32.10
CA ASP A 17 5.11 38.63 -32.61
C ASP A 17 3.78 37.91 -32.92
N TRP A 18 2.74 38.20 -32.09
CA TRP A 18 1.40 37.60 -32.19
C TRP A 18 0.35 38.51 -32.88
N LYS A 19 0.81 39.55 -33.58
CA LYS A 19 -0.08 40.50 -34.27
C LYS A 19 -0.22 40.21 -35.75
N HIS A 20 -0.76 39.07 -36.15
CA HIS A 20 -1.40 38.96 -37.47
C HIS A 20 -2.25 37.68 -37.55
N SER A 21 -3.52 37.90 -37.57
CA SER A 21 -4.55 37.23 -38.38
C SER A 21 -5.88 37.05 -37.63
N MET A 22 -6.57 38.16 -37.42
CA MET A 22 -8.02 38.09 -37.35
C MET A 22 -8.55 37.97 -38.79
N ARG A 23 -8.88 36.75 -39.22
CA ARG A 23 -9.82 36.55 -40.29
C ARG A 23 -10.96 35.66 -39.81
N LEU A 24 -12.13 36.34 -39.71
CA LEU A 24 -13.42 35.71 -39.56
C LEU A 24 -13.56 34.49 -40.48
N ARG A 25 -13.82 33.34 -39.91
CA ARG A 25 -14.58 32.28 -40.60
C ARG A 25 -15.69 31.82 -39.67
N LYS A 26 -16.90 32.29 -39.99
CA LYS A 26 -18.15 31.66 -39.56
C LYS A 26 -18.15 30.26 -40.14
N LEU A 27 -18.13 29.24 -39.31
CA LEU A 27 -18.44 27.85 -39.68
C LEU A 27 -19.17 27.17 -38.54
N LEU A 28 -20.47 27.04 -38.76
CA LEU A 28 -21.32 25.88 -38.47
C LEU A 28 -21.18 25.21 -37.11
N ALA A 29 -22.23 25.39 -36.33
CA ALA A 29 -22.57 24.59 -35.16
C ALA A 29 -22.65 23.10 -35.56
N THR A 30 -21.65 22.33 -35.22
CA THR A 30 -21.70 20.89 -35.16
C THR A 30 -21.69 20.47 -33.70
N GLY A 31 -22.72 19.71 -33.31
CA GLY A 31 -23.03 19.35 -31.95
C GLY A 31 -21.85 18.75 -31.20
N LEU A 32 -21.52 19.38 -30.11
CA LEU A 32 -20.65 18.80 -29.09
C LEU A 32 -21.42 17.66 -28.43
N VAL A 33 -21.17 16.43 -28.89
CA VAL A 33 -21.52 15.25 -28.10
C VAL A 33 -20.57 15.26 -26.89
N ALA A 34 -21.07 15.79 -25.77
CA ALA A 34 -20.39 15.66 -24.50
C ALA A 34 -20.41 14.16 -24.13
N THR A 35 -19.36 13.44 -24.48
CA THR A 35 -19.08 12.12 -23.89
C THR A 35 -18.76 12.36 -22.42
N THR A 36 -19.76 12.19 -21.55
CA THR A 36 -19.53 12.07 -20.13
C THR A 36 -18.69 10.81 -19.92
N LEU A 37 -17.39 11.01 -19.73
CA LEU A 37 -16.53 9.99 -19.15
C LEU A 37 -17.08 9.71 -17.75
N VAL A 38 -17.93 8.70 -17.65
CA VAL A 38 -18.26 8.11 -16.35
C VAL A 38 -16.93 7.56 -15.84
N GLY A 39 -16.28 8.35 -15.00
CA GLY A 39 -15.11 7.90 -14.28
C GLY A 39 -15.50 6.66 -13.47
N ILE A 40 -15.14 5.50 -13.97
CA ILE A 40 -15.22 4.27 -13.18
C ILE A 40 -14.18 4.47 -12.08
N ASN A 41 -14.62 4.97 -10.93
CA ASN A 41 -13.83 4.86 -9.70
C ASN A 41 -13.72 3.36 -9.40
N VAL A 42 -12.73 2.70 -10.00
CA VAL A 42 -12.29 1.39 -9.53
C VAL A 42 -11.64 1.68 -8.20
N PRO A 43 -12.21 1.24 -7.07
CA PRO A 43 -11.53 1.39 -5.80
C PRO A 43 -10.17 0.70 -5.95
N ALA A 44 -9.09 1.41 -5.70
CA ALA A 44 -7.79 0.79 -5.60
C ALA A 44 -7.93 -0.29 -4.52
N SER A 45 -7.90 -1.55 -4.91
CA SER A 45 -7.92 -2.66 -3.97
C SER A 45 -6.57 -2.64 -3.25
N HIS A 46 -6.51 -1.89 -2.15
CA HIS A 46 -5.37 -1.94 -1.27
C HIS A 46 -5.42 -3.31 -0.59
N SER A 47 -4.44 -4.15 -0.88
CA SER A 47 -4.28 -5.41 -0.18
C SER A 47 -3.78 -5.18 1.24
N ALA A 48 -4.12 -6.10 2.14
CA ALA A 48 -3.61 -6.01 3.51
C ALA A 48 -2.09 -6.05 3.53
N GLN A 49 -1.52 -5.24 4.41
CA GLN A 49 -0.08 -5.09 4.62
C GLN A 49 0.28 -5.50 6.05
N PHE A 50 1.39 -6.21 6.18
CA PHE A 50 1.87 -6.75 7.44
C PHE A 50 3.29 -6.23 7.69
N PHE A 51 3.56 -5.76 8.91
CA PHE A 51 4.78 -5.05 9.26
C PHE A 51 5.49 -5.70 10.44
N THR A 52 6.84 -5.61 10.45
CA THR A 52 7.65 -6.15 11.53
C THR A 52 7.59 -5.34 12.81
N ASP A 53 7.29 -4.05 12.73
CA ASP A 53 7.23 -3.18 13.89
C ASP A 53 5.82 -2.66 14.13
N ALA A 54 5.56 -2.18 15.34
CA ALA A 54 4.32 -1.52 15.69
C ALA A 54 4.15 -0.20 14.90
N GLN A 55 2.90 0.31 14.85
CA GLN A 55 2.53 1.56 14.17
C GLN A 55 2.84 1.56 12.66
N TRP A 56 2.74 0.38 12.03
CA TRP A 56 2.98 0.15 10.60
C TRP A 56 4.38 0.59 10.15
N GLN A 57 5.35 0.42 11.04
CA GLN A 57 6.75 0.72 10.81
C GLN A 57 7.55 -0.56 10.56
N GLY A 58 8.86 -0.37 10.37
CA GLY A 58 9.75 -1.46 10.02
C GLY A 58 9.69 -1.80 8.54
N PHE A 59 10.20 -2.96 8.21
CA PHE A 59 10.06 -3.44 6.83
C PHE A 59 8.61 -3.87 6.60
N LEU A 60 8.04 -3.45 5.47
CA LEU A 60 6.84 -4.05 4.95
C LEU A 60 7.16 -5.51 4.69
N THR A 61 6.77 -6.34 5.63
CA THR A 61 7.10 -7.77 5.61
C THR A 61 6.40 -8.44 4.45
N LEU A 62 5.15 -8.02 4.18
CA LEU A 62 4.31 -8.72 3.24
C LEU A 62 3.16 -7.84 2.76
N ASP A 63 3.16 -7.53 1.47
CA ASP A 63 1.97 -7.13 0.73
C ASP A 63 1.38 -8.38 0.08
N THR A 64 0.28 -8.88 0.62
CA THR A 64 -0.33 -10.12 0.16
C THR A 64 -0.91 -10.03 -1.24
N LYS A 65 -1.09 -8.82 -1.80
CA LYS A 65 -1.82 -8.59 -3.05
C LYS A 65 -3.16 -9.35 -3.09
N GLY A 66 -3.81 -9.44 -1.92
CA GLY A 66 -5.07 -10.17 -1.77
C GLY A 66 -4.95 -11.69 -1.75
N ASN A 67 -3.75 -12.24 -1.59
CA ASN A 67 -3.53 -13.69 -1.54
C ASN A 67 -3.47 -14.21 -0.10
N SER A 68 -3.68 -15.52 0.03
CA SER A 68 -3.41 -16.27 1.25
C SER A 68 -1.98 -16.79 1.24
N VAL A 69 -1.34 -16.84 2.42
CA VAL A 69 0.03 -17.34 2.61
C VAL A 69 -0.01 -18.50 3.59
N LYS A 70 0.24 -19.69 3.10
CA LYS A 70 0.14 -20.90 3.90
C LYS A 70 1.31 -21.10 4.86
N ASN A 71 2.48 -20.56 4.54
CA ASN A 71 3.68 -20.66 5.35
C ASN A 71 4.56 -19.42 5.13
N LEU A 72 4.73 -18.60 6.17
CA LEU A 72 5.55 -17.39 6.12
C LEU A 72 7.06 -17.69 6.18
N ALA A 73 7.46 -18.87 6.62
CA ALA A 73 8.87 -19.26 6.67
C ALA A 73 9.49 -19.49 5.27
N VAL A 74 8.67 -19.80 4.26
CA VAL A 74 9.13 -20.12 2.89
C VAL A 74 8.70 -19.09 1.85
N TRP A 75 8.20 -17.93 2.29
CA TRP A 75 7.71 -16.92 1.36
C TRP A 75 8.85 -16.17 0.66
N TRP A 76 9.00 -16.42 -0.65
CA TRP A 76 9.79 -15.62 -1.60
C TRP A 76 11.24 -15.29 -1.24
N GLY A 77 12.10 -16.21 -0.91
CA GLY A 77 13.57 -16.12 -1.10
C GLY A 77 14.35 -15.04 -0.32
N TYR A 78 13.70 -14.19 0.46
CA TYR A 78 14.32 -13.05 1.15
C TYR A 78 14.27 -13.14 2.69
N GLY A 79 14.29 -14.33 3.23
CA GLY A 79 14.24 -14.54 4.67
C GLY A 79 12.90 -15.09 5.15
N THR A 80 12.84 -15.44 6.41
CA THR A 80 11.62 -15.94 7.01
C THR A 80 10.84 -14.77 7.62
N TYR A 81 9.58 -14.65 7.30
CA TYR A 81 8.66 -13.70 7.94
C TYR A 81 7.86 -14.36 9.07
N ASN A 82 8.19 -15.61 9.36
CA ASN A 82 7.61 -16.37 10.44
C ASN A 82 7.90 -15.66 11.78
N ASP A 83 6.87 -15.52 12.60
CA ASP A 83 7.00 -14.95 13.95
C ASP A 83 7.69 -13.57 13.99
N SER A 84 7.35 -12.69 13.04
CA SER A 84 7.94 -11.35 12.95
C SER A 84 6.93 -10.23 12.74
N ILE A 85 5.64 -10.53 12.70
CA ILE A 85 4.61 -9.53 12.43
C ILE A 85 4.13 -8.88 13.73
N SER A 86 4.27 -7.56 13.81
CA SER A 86 3.91 -6.74 14.98
C SER A 86 2.75 -5.77 14.72
N SER A 87 2.41 -5.49 13.46
CA SER A 87 1.23 -4.68 13.11
C SER A 87 0.64 -5.07 11.76
N ILE A 88 -0.66 -4.80 11.57
CA ILE A 88 -1.43 -5.17 10.38
C ILE A 88 -2.25 -3.96 9.93
N LEU A 89 -2.11 -3.58 8.67
CA LEU A 89 -2.95 -2.61 7.99
C LEU A 89 -3.86 -3.37 7.02
N SER A 90 -5.12 -3.57 7.40
CA SER A 90 -6.02 -4.47 6.70
C SER A 90 -6.61 -3.89 5.41
N HIS A 91 -6.64 -2.55 5.30
CA HIS A 91 -7.30 -1.83 4.20
C HIS A 91 -8.75 -2.30 3.95
N GLY A 92 -9.45 -2.73 5.00
CA GLY A 92 -10.81 -3.26 4.90
C GLY A 92 -10.91 -4.70 4.38
N GLU A 93 -9.78 -5.35 4.15
CA GLU A 93 -9.72 -6.79 3.85
C GLU A 93 -9.87 -7.62 5.13
N ASN A 94 -10.39 -8.84 4.98
CA ASN A 94 -10.58 -9.75 6.10
C ASN A 94 -9.62 -10.92 6.00
N TYR A 95 -8.81 -11.10 7.03
CA TYR A 95 -7.83 -12.18 7.13
C TYR A 95 -8.04 -12.98 8.40
N ARG A 96 -7.77 -14.29 8.29
CA ARG A 96 -7.45 -15.15 9.42
C ARG A 96 -5.93 -15.27 9.49
N VAL A 97 -5.33 -14.82 10.58
CA VAL A 97 -3.89 -14.96 10.84
C VAL A 97 -3.73 -16.06 11.90
N CYS A 98 -2.80 -16.98 11.71
CA CYS A 98 -2.66 -18.16 12.57
C CYS A 98 -1.22 -18.35 13.02
N GLU A 99 -1.08 -18.96 14.19
CA GLU A 99 0.17 -19.22 14.89
C GLU A 99 1.07 -20.23 14.15
N HIS A 100 0.46 -21.19 13.45
CA HIS A 100 1.20 -22.22 12.75
C HIS A 100 0.98 -22.16 11.25
N GLU A 101 1.90 -22.76 10.51
CA GLU A 101 1.74 -22.97 9.07
C GLU A 101 0.47 -23.76 8.75
N GLY A 102 -0.03 -23.61 7.53
CA GLY A 102 -1.23 -24.35 7.10
C GLY A 102 -2.52 -23.86 7.75
N TYR A 103 -2.55 -22.66 8.32
CA TYR A 103 -3.72 -22.07 9.00
C TYR A 103 -4.13 -22.81 10.25
N GLN A 104 -3.16 -23.34 10.99
CA GLN A 104 -3.35 -24.13 12.20
C GLN A 104 -2.93 -23.36 13.46
N GLY A 105 -3.18 -23.97 14.64
CA GLY A 105 -2.96 -23.36 15.94
C GLY A 105 -4.03 -22.34 16.31
N ALA A 106 -3.74 -21.46 17.25
CA ALA A 106 -4.60 -20.33 17.55
C ALA A 106 -4.69 -19.39 16.34
N CYS A 107 -5.88 -18.84 16.09
CA CYS A 107 -6.10 -17.95 14.97
C CYS A 107 -6.86 -16.70 15.38
N LEU A 108 -6.47 -15.57 14.82
CA LEU A 108 -7.13 -14.29 14.93
C LEU A 108 -7.79 -13.92 13.60
N VAL A 109 -9.06 -13.54 13.62
CA VAL A 109 -9.74 -12.96 12.46
C VAL A 109 -9.69 -11.44 12.57
N THR A 110 -9.16 -10.77 11.55
CA THR A 110 -8.97 -9.31 11.58
C THR A 110 -10.27 -8.53 11.59
N LYS A 111 -11.36 -9.09 11.09
CA LYS A 111 -12.69 -8.43 10.99
C LYS A 111 -12.60 -7.05 10.32
N LYS A 112 -11.74 -6.93 9.30
CA LYS A 112 -11.47 -5.69 8.55
C LYS A 112 -10.92 -4.55 9.42
N ARG A 113 -10.35 -4.86 10.57
CA ARG A 113 -9.72 -3.89 11.49
C ARG A 113 -8.23 -3.80 11.24
N ASP A 114 -7.70 -2.61 11.43
CA ASP A 114 -6.26 -2.38 11.47
C ASP A 114 -5.76 -2.61 12.90
N PHE A 115 -4.56 -3.17 13.00
CA PHE A 115 -3.87 -3.42 14.27
C PHE A 115 -2.56 -2.66 14.24
N ASN A 116 -2.52 -1.50 14.86
CA ASN A 116 -1.29 -0.70 14.94
C ASN A 116 -0.24 -1.30 15.87
N ASN A 117 -0.64 -2.21 16.73
CA ASN A 117 0.26 -2.94 17.63
C ASN A 117 -0.41 -4.24 18.07
N LEU A 118 0.25 -5.36 17.84
CA LEU A 118 -0.21 -6.69 18.26
C LEU A 118 0.28 -7.06 19.66
N ARG A 119 1.22 -6.26 20.23
CA ARG A 119 1.69 -6.47 21.60
C ARG A 119 0.56 -6.20 22.60
N GLY A 120 0.32 -7.15 23.49
CA GLY A 120 -0.77 -7.14 24.45
C GLY A 120 -2.13 -7.51 23.85
N PHE A 121 -2.22 -7.76 22.53
CA PHE A 121 -3.45 -8.19 21.89
C PHE A 121 -3.62 -9.70 22.00
N ARG A 122 -4.75 -10.16 22.58
CA ARG A 122 -4.95 -11.56 22.97
C ARG A 122 -6.28 -12.18 22.49
N GLU A 123 -7.05 -11.47 21.65
CA GLU A 123 -8.31 -12.01 21.12
C GLU A 123 -8.05 -13.33 20.34
N GLY A 124 -8.77 -14.38 20.65
CA GLY A 124 -8.62 -15.70 20.02
C GLY A 124 -7.55 -16.61 20.63
N LEU A 125 -6.80 -16.10 21.62
CA LEU A 125 -5.87 -16.93 22.41
C LEU A 125 -6.58 -17.52 23.63
N GLU A 126 -6.10 -18.65 24.12
CA GLU A 126 -6.57 -19.27 25.35
C GLU A 126 -6.26 -18.39 26.56
N TRP A 127 -7.13 -18.39 27.59
CA TRP A 127 -6.98 -17.53 28.76
C TRP A 127 -5.68 -17.80 29.56
N TRP A 128 -5.15 -19.00 29.48
CA TRP A 128 -3.92 -19.41 30.15
C TRP A 128 -2.65 -19.19 29.33
N ASP A 129 -2.77 -18.85 28.01
CA ASP A 129 -1.62 -18.56 27.16
C ASP A 129 -0.97 -17.25 27.62
N PRO A 130 0.31 -17.24 28.02
CA PRO A 130 0.97 -16.03 28.53
C PRO A 130 1.36 -15.05 27.44
N PHE A 131 1.30 -15.45 26.18
CA PHE A 131 1.75 -14.66 25.03
C PHE A 131 0.64 -13.82 24.43
N ASP A 132 1.01 -12.93 23.52
CA ASP A 132 0.13 -12.10 22.70
C ASP A 132 0.38 -12.39 21.22
N TRP A 133 -0.24 -11.63 20.32
CA TRP A 133 -0.10 -11.86 18.87
C TRP A 133 1.17 -11.26 18.26
N ASN A 134 1.96 -10.48 19.01
CA ASN A 134 3.21 -9.93 18.52
C ASN A 134 4.21 -11.05 18.24
N ASP A 135 4.81 -11.02 17.03
CA ASP A 135 5.84 -12.00 16.64
C ASP A 135 5.38 -13.47 16.78
N ARG A 136 4.16 -13.76 16.33
CA ARG A 136 3.57 -15.10 16.50
C ARG A 136 2.85 -15.64 15.26
N ILE A 137 2.80 -14.86 14.21
CA ILE A 137 2.01 -15.21 13.03
C ILE A 137 2.87 -15.98 12.02
N SER A 138 2.42 -17.21 11.66
CA SER A 138 3.11 -18.10 10.72
C SER A 138 2.33 -18.35 9.44
N SER A 139 1.02 -18.04 9.38
CA SER A 139 0.21 -18.16 8.16
C SER A 139 -0.93 -17.15 8.12
N LEU A 140 -1.35 -16.79 6.88
CA LEU A 140 -2.35 -15.77 6.59
C LEU A 140 -3.34 -16.33 5.59
N GLN A 141 -4.63 -16.36 5.93
CA GLN A 141 -5.71 -16.79 5.04
C GLN A 141 -6.65 -15.61 4.77
N ARG A 142 -6.82 -15.24 3.51
CA ARG A 142 -7.85 -14.30 3.10
C ARG A 142 -9.23 -14.96 3.23
N LEU A 143 -10.19 -14.23 3.80
CA LEU A 143 -11.57 -14.66 4.03
C LEU A 143 -12.56 -14.00 3.08
#